data_ff043671e033d01f2566e3fcd3e1e335
#
_entry.id   ff043671e033d01f2566e3fcd3e1e335
#
_cell.length_a   1.000
_cell.length_b   1.000
_cell.length_c   1.000
_cell.angle_alpha   90.00
_cell.angle_beta   90.00
_cell.angle_gamma   90.00
#
_symmetry.space_group_name_H-M   'P 1'
#
loop_
_entity.id
_entity.type
_entity.pdbx_description
1 polymer ?
#
loop_
_entity_poly.entity_id
_entity_poly.type
_entity_poly.pdbx_seq_one_letter_code
_entity_poly.pdbx_strand_id
1 'polypeptide(L)'
;MHEGSIAEELVEEVVARAGDRGITRISLVRVRVGTEGHVTGEGLSSWFNLAKAGTIAREAVLEIERVEGKDILLMSLEGEAPDAAEHS
;
A
#
# COMPACT_ATOMS: atom_id res chain seq x y z
N MET A 1 -5.48 -17.61 5.72
CA MET A 1 -4.53 -16.65 5.22
C MET A 1 -4.13 -15.68 6.31
N HIS A 2 -2.86 -15.39 6.42
CA HIS A 2 -2.40 -14.52 7.49
C HIS A 2 -2.35 -13.09 7.04
N GLU A 3 -2.59 -12.19 7.98
CA GLU A 3 -2.50 -10.75 7.69
C GLU A 3 -1.12 -10.37 7.15
N GLY A 4 -0.08 -11.04 7.64
CA GLY A 4 1.26 -10.75 7.16
C GLY A 4 1.43 -11.03 5.67
N SER A 5 0.88 -12.14 5.20
CA SER A 5 0.94 -12.47 3.77
C SER A 5 0.18 -11.44 2.94
N ILE A 6 -0.96 -11.01 3.43
CA ILE A 6 -1.77 -10.00 2.75
C ILE A 6 -1.02 -8.69 2.67
N ALA A 7 -0.36 -8.30 3.76
CA ALA A 7 0.41 -7.07 3.79
C ALA A 7 1.59 -7.13 2.82
N GLU A 8 2.25 -8.29 2.74
CA GLU A 8 3.36 -8.46 1.81
C GLU A 8 2.89 -8.34 0.36
N GLU A 9 1.76 -8.97 0.05
CA GLU A 9 1.20 -8.87 -1.29
C GLU A 9 0.80 -7.44 -1.62
N LEU A 10 0.25 -6.74 -0.63
CA LEU A 10 -0.12 -5.34 -0.82
C LEU A 10 1.10 -4.49 -1.14
N VAL A 11 2.19 -4.67 -0.38
CA VAL A 11 3.42 -3.92 -0.64
C VAL A 11 3.94 -4.23 -2.03
N GLU A 12 3.95 -5.50 -2.42
CA GLU A 12 4.41 -5.87 -3.76
C GLU A 12 3.58 -5.21 -4.84
N GLU A 13 2.27 -5.20 -4.65
CA GLU A 13 1.39 -4.58 -5.64
C GLU A 13 1.61 -3.07 -5.72
N VAL A 14 1.73 -2.40 -4.59
CA VAL A 14 1.96 -0.95 -4.59
C VAL A 14 3.27 -0.61 -5.24
N VAL A 15 4.31 -1.37 -4.94
CA VAL A 15 5.63 -1.13 -5.52
C VAL A 15 5.59 -1.34 -7.03
N ALA A 16 4.91 -2.39 -7.49
CA ALA A 16 4.80 -2.65 -8.92
C ALA A 16 4.03 -1.54 -9.64
N ARG A 17 2.92 -1.10 -9.07
CA ARG A 17 2.13 -0.03 -9.69
C ARG A 17 2.87 1.29 -9.69
N ALA A 18 3.61 1.56 -8.62
CA ALA A 18 4.42 2.76 -8.56
C ALA A 18 5.49 2.74 -9.65
N GLY A 19 6.11 1.58 -9.84
CA GLY A 19 7.12 1.44 -10.87
C GLY A 19 6.57 1.71 -12.26
N ASP A 20 5.34 1.25 -12.53
CA ASP A 20 4.69 1.47 -13.81
C ASP A 20 4.44 2.95 -14.07
N ARG A 21 4.36 3.75 -13.03
CA ARG A 21 4.12 5.19 -13.14
C ARG A 21 5.39 6.02 -12.98
N GLY A 22 6.52 5.36 -12.82
CA GLY A 22 7.78 6.06 -12.60
C GLY A 22 7.92 6.66 -11.22
N ILE A 23 7.10 6.22 -10.27
CA ILE A 23 7.16 6.69 -8.89
C ILE A 23 8.28 5.97 -8.18
N THR A 24 9.19 6.71 -7.56
CA THR A 24 10.34 6.13 -6.87
C THR A 24 10.25 6.23 -5.37
N ARG A 25 9.22 6.90 -4.85
CA ARG A 25 9.02 7.04 -3.42
C ARG A 25 7.53 7.17 -3.18
N ILE A 26 6.98 6.21 -2.45
CA ILE A 26 5.54 6.20 -2.16
C ILE A 26 5.32 6.87 -0.82
N SER A 27 4.39 7.82 -0.77
CA SER A 27 4.09 8.56 0.46
C SER A 27 2.76 8.14 1.08
N LEU A 28 1.82 7.65 0.28
CA LEU A 28 0.49 7.34 0.78
C LEU A 28 -0.09 6.17 0.01
N VAL A 29 -0.70 5.25 0.73
CA VAL A 29 -1.41 4.12 0.15
C VAL A 29 -2.80 4.09 0.78
N ARG A 30 -3.84 4.06 -0.05
CA ARG A 30 -5.22 3.98 0.43
C ARG A 30 -5.82 2.64 0.04
N VAL A 31 -6.40 1.98 1.04
CA VAL A 31 -7.04 0.68 0.83
C VAL A 31 -8.43 0.68 1.45
N ARG A 32 -9.30 -0.14 0.91
CA ARG A 32 -10.58 -0.46 1.54
C ARG A 32 -10.50 -1.86 2.10
N VAL A 33 -10.92 -2.00 3.34
CA VAL A 33 -10.88 -3.29 4.04
C VAL A 33 -12.28 -3.64 4.48
N GLY A 34 -12.76 -4.79 4.04
CA GLY A 34 -14.09 -5.26 4.41
C GLY A 34 -14.13 -5.64 5.88
N THR A 35 -15.19 -5.21 6.57
CA THR A 35 -15.32 -5.45 7.99
C THR A 35 -15.70 -6.88 8.31
N GLU A 36 -16.14 -7.65 7.31
CA GLU A 36 -16.58 -9.04 7.52
C GLU A 36 -15.49 -10.06 7.27
N GLY A 37 -14.30 -9.61 6.88
CA GLY A 37 -13.18 -10.50 6.68
C GLY A 37 -12.39 -10.71 7.96
N HIS A 38 -11.34 -11.51 7.84
CA HIS A 38 -10.50 -11.81 9.00
C HIS A 38 -9.42 -10.78 9.24
N VAL A 39 -9.22 -9.87 8.31
CA VAL A 39 -8.16 -8.87 8.39
C VAL A 39 -8.70 -7.64 9.11
N THR A 40 -8.01 -7.20 10.14
CA THR A 40 -8.36 -5.96 10.83
C THR A 40 -7.51 -4.83 10.27
N GLY A 41 -8.02 -3.61 10.40
CA GLY A 41 -7.23 -2.45 9.97
C GLY A 41 -5.94 -2.32 10.75
N GLU A 42 -6.03 -2.56 12.05
CA GLU A 42 -4.87 -2.45 12.92
C GLU A 42 -3.82 -3.50 12.60
N GLY A 43 -4.26 -4.75 12.39
CA GLY A 43 -3.34 -5.82 12.04
C GLY A 43 -2.69 -5.57 10.70
N LEU A 44 -3.48 -5.14 9.72
CA LEU A 44 -2.93 -4.85 8.40
C LEU A 44 -1.90 -3.73 8.47
N SER A 45 -2.19 -2.67 9.22
CA SER A 45 -1.24 -1.56 9.36
C SER A 45 0.07 -2.01 9.99
N SER A 46 0.00 -2.83 11.03
CA SER A 46 1.19 -3.32 11.71
C SER A 46 2.06 -4.16 10.77
N TRP A 47 1.44 -5.07 10.03
CA TRP A 47 2.17 -5.92 9.11
C TRP A 47 2.67 -5.14 7.90
N PHE A 48 1.89 -4.15 7.44
CA PHE A 48 2.32 -3.28 6.35
C PHE A 48 3.59 -2.53 6.74
N ASN A 49 3.63 -2.01 7.95
CA ASN A 49 4.81 -1.28 8.41
C ASN A 49 6.05 -2.15 8.46
N LEU A 50 5.89 -3.44 8.72
CA LEU A 50 7.03 -4.35 8.67
C LEU A 50 7.38 -4.71 7.22
N ALA A 51 6.38 -4.99 6.42
CA ALA A 51 6.60 -5.46 5.05
C ALA A 51 7.20 -4.39 4.15
N LYS A 52 6.89 -3.12 4.40
CA LYS A 52 7.37 -2.03 3.53
C LYS A 52 8.84 -1.68 3.75
N ALA A 53 9.44 -2.20 4.81
CA ALA A 53 10.83 -1.86 5.14
C ALA A 53 11.74 -2.26 3.99
N GLY A 54 12.66 -1.38 3.65
CA GLY A 54 13.60 -1.65 2.56
C GLY A 54 13.03 -1.45 1.17
N THR A 55 11.79 -0.98 1.04
CA THR A 55 11.18 -0.73 -0.27
C THR A 55 10.97 0.76 -0.48
N ILE A 56 10.52 1.13 -1.69
CA ILE A 56 10.19 2.53 -1.95
C ILE A 56 8.95 2.98 -1.19
N ALA A 57 8.26 2.07 -0.50
CA ALA A 57 7.13 2.39 0.34
C ALA A 57 7.51 2.55 1.81
N ARG A 58 8.80 2.56 2.14
CA ARG A 58 9.24 2.54 3.54
C ARG A 58 8.72 3.70 4.37
N GLU A 59 8.40 4.81 3.74
CA GLU A 59 7.87 5.98 4.45
C GLU A 59 6.39 6.18 4.20
N ALA A 60 5.76 5.27 3.47
CA ALA A 60 4.36 5.43 3.11
C ALA A 60 3.44 5.27 4.31
N VAL A 61 2.42 6.11 4.34
CA VAL A 61 1.35 5.99 5.31
C VAL A 61 0.24 5.15 4.69
N LEU A 62 -0.30 4.22 5.45
CA LEU A 62 -1.41 3.39 5.00
C LEU A 62 -2.70 3.96 5.57
N GLU A 63 -3.60 4.40 4.69
CA GLU A 63 -4.92 4.85 5.09
C GLU A 63 -5.92 3.75 4.77
N ILE A 64 -6.73 3.41 5.75
CA ILE A 64 -7.68 2.31 5.62
C ILE A 64 -9.09 2.85 5.76
N GLU A 65 -9.91 2.55 4.75
CA GLU A 65 -11.34 2.82 4.81
C GLU A 65 -12.04 1.50 5.09
N ARG A 66 -12.85 1.48 6.15
CA ARG A 66 -13.59 0.27 6.49
C ARG A 66 -14.93 0.29 5.78
N VAL A 67 -15.23 -0.79 5.10
CA VAL A 67 -16.46 -0.91 4.31
C VAL A 67 -17.09 -2.26 4.59
N GLU A 68 -18.35 -2.42 4.18
CA GLU A 68 -18.99 -3.72 4.26
C GLU A 68 -18.33 -4.68 3.29
N GLY A 69 -18.34 -5.96 3.64
CA GLY A 69 -17.82 -6.99 2.77
C GLY A 69 -16.58 -7.64 3.33
N LYS A 70 -15.94 -8.43 2.51
CA LYS A 70 -14.80 -9.25 2.93
C LYS A 70 -13.51 -8.92 2.22
N ASP A 71 -13.57 -8.09 1.21
CA ASP A 71 -12.43 -7.88 0.31
C ASP A 71 -11.52 -6.77 0.79
N ILE A 72 -10.30 -6.83 0.31
CA ILE A 72 -9.31 -5.77 0.51
C ILE A 72 -8.98 -5.25 -0.87
N LEU A 73 -9.14 -3.94 -1.04
CA LEU A 73 -8.94 -3.31 -2.34
C LEU A 73 -7.95 -2.17 -2.22
N LEU A 74 -6.94 -2.20 -3.07
CA LEU A 74 -6.04 -1.07 -3.20
C LEU A 74 -6.74 0.01 -4.02
N MET A 75 -6.97 1.16 -3.41
CA MET A 75 -7.72 2.23 -4.03
C MET A 75 -6.81 3.20 -4.77
N SER A 76 -5.74 3.61 -4.12
CA SER A 76 -4.84 4.58 -4.74
C SER A 76 -3.51 4.57 -4.02
N LEU A 77 -2.52 5.12 -4.69
CA LEU A 77 -1.24 5.39 -4.07
C LEU A 77 -0.77 6.75 -4.58
N GLU A 78 0.02 7.41 -3.75
CA GLU A 78 0.61 8.70 -4.09
C GLU A 78 2.09 8.65 -3.77
N GLY A 79 2.87 9.36 -4.55
CA GLY A 79 4.29 9.39 -4.32
C GLY A 79 4.96 10.38 -5.23
N GLU A 80 6.28 10.33 -5.23
CA GLU A 80 7.11 11.23 -6.00
C GLU A 80 7.81 10.48 -7.11
N ALA A 81 7.83 11.07 -8.27
CA ALA A 81 8.65 10.57 -9.37
C ALA A 81 9.85 11.49 -9.49
N PRO A 82 10.99 10.99 -10.01
CA PRO A 82 12.05 11.88 -10.33
C PRO A 82 11.49 12.91 -11.28
N ASP A 83 11.90 14.11 -11.11
CA ASP A 83 11.37 15.16 -11.91
C ASP A 83 11.98 15.09 -13.29
N ALA A 84 11.59 14.06 -13.97
CA ALA A 84 12.09 13.84 -15.31
C ALA A 84 11.65 14.93 -16.25
N ALA A 85 10.57 15.57 -15.87
CA ALA A 85 10.07 16.65 -16.71
C ALA A 85 11.02 17.79 -16.77
N GLU A 86 11.83 17.94 -15.76
CA GLU A 86 12.72 19.05 -15.75
C GLU A 86 13.78 18.94 -16.78
N HIS A 87 14.06 17.76 -17.21
CA HIS A 87 15.10 17.65 -18.18
C HIS A 87 14.57 17.73 -19.58
N SER A 88 13.39 17.95 -19.70
CA SER A 88 12.79 18.08 -20.99
C SER A 88 13.34 19.29 -21.70
#